data_67a45dfcb52351a847037e01c09ca4b4
#
_entry.id   67a45dfcb52351a847037e01c09ca4b4
#
_cell.length_a   1.000
_cell.length_b   1.000
_cell.length_c   1.000
_cell.angle_alpha   90.00
_cell.angle_beta   90.00
_cell.angle_gamma   90.00
#
_symmetry.space_group_name_H-M   'P 1'
#
loop_
_entity.id
_entity.type
_entity.pdbx_description
1 polymer ?
#
loop_
_entity_poly.entity_id
_entity_poly.type
_entity_poly.pdbx_seq_one_letter_code
_entity_poly.pdbx_strand_id
1 'polypeptide(L)'
;MEEIRQTKNYLKTQILMMRKKSKSIAFFPGKFQPVHMGHITSLMKIYDDYDKIIIGITSDSPAILSLQERREIFEKVLSKFNKFKYVFFDTALVDIKDKAILPKFDVCVTGNPIVVDYMKKNNLKTRILSRSEGVGYSGTEIRSISKIKSV
;
A
#
# COMPACT_ATOMS: atom_id res chain seq x y z
N MET A 1 -27.89 23.75 31.07
CA MET A 1 -27.27 22.48 31.55
C MET A 1 -27.33 21.37 30.51
N GLU A 2 -28.46 21.21 29.83
CA GLU A 2 -28.63 20.22 28.77
C GLU A 2 -27.73 20.45 27.55
N GLU A 3 -27.58 21.69 27.10
CA GLU A 3 -26.71 22.08 25.99
C GLU A 3 -25.25 21.74 26.26
N ILE A 4 -24.77 21.95 27.51
CA ILE A 4 -23.40 21.64 27.90
C ILE A 4 -23.17 20.12 27.87
N ARG A 5 -24.15 19.33 28.30
CA ARG A 5 -24.07 17.88 28.27
C ARG A 5 -23.98 17.35 26.82
N GLN A 6 -24.81 17.86 25.92
CA GLN A 6 -24.83 17.49 24.50
C GLN A 6 -23.50 17.82 23.84
N THR A 7 -22.93 18.98 24.12
CA THR A 7 -21.62 19.39 23.59
C THR A 7 -20.51 18.48 24.09
N LYS A 8 -20.51 18.13 25.37
CA LYS A 8 -19.52 17.19 25.93
C LYS A 8 -19.61 15.81 25.28
N ASN A 9 -20.80 15.29 25.04
CA ASN A 9 -21.03 14.00 24.40
C ASN A 9 -20.55 14.03 22.94
N TYR A 10 -20.83 15.10 22.22
CA TYR A 10 -20.35 15.29 20.84
C TYR A 10 -18.82 15.26 20.78
N LEU A 11 -18.15 16.02 21.64
CA LEU A 11 -16.69 16.07 21.72
C LEU A 11 -16.07 14.70 22.03
N LYS A 12 -16.66 13.95 23.00
CA LYS A 12 -16.23 12.59 23.30
C LYS A 12 -16.32 11.68 22.09
N THR A 13 -17.42 11.75 21.34
CA THR A 13 -17.61 10.96 20.11
C THR A 13 -16.57 11.31 19.07
N GLN A 14 -16.30 12.60 18.86
CA GLN A 14 -15.27 13.05 17.92
C GLN A 14 -13.88 12.57 18.31
N ILE A 15 -13.52 12.66 19.58
CA ILE A 15 -12.23 12.17 20.09
C ILE A 15 -12.11 10.66 19.90
N LEU A 16 -13.15 9.88 20.17
CA LEU A 16 -13.15 8.43 19.95
C LEU A 16 -12.99 8.08 18.48
N MET A 17 -13.66 8.79 17.59
CA MET A 17 -13.53 8.60 16.13
C MET A 17 -12.11 8.93 15.66
N MET A 18 -11.52 10.02 16.15
CA MET A 18 -10.13 10.38 15.88
C MET A 18 -9.16 9.32 16.39
N ARG A 19 -9.35 8.79 17.60
CA ARG A 19 -8.53 7.72 18.17
C ARG A 19 -8.64 6.42 17.38
N LYS A 20 -9.84 6.08 16.87
CA LYS A 20 -10.03 4.91 16.00
C LYS A 20 -9.29 5.06 14.67
N LYS A 21 -9.24 6.28 14.11
CA LYS A 21 -8.44 6.58 12.91
C LYS A 21 -6.94 6.59 13.22
N SER A 22 -6.53 7.09 14.42
CA SER A 22 -5.14 7.34 14.81
C SER A 22 -4.31 6.09 15.14
N LYS A 23 -4.77 4.87 14.81
CA LYS A 23 -4.05 3.62 15.06
C LYS A 23 -4.01 2.70 13.84
N SER A 24 -4.50 3.15 12.69
CA SER A 24 -4.62 2.29 11.53
C SER A 24 -3.40 2.40 10.61
N ILE A 25 -2.84 1.24 10.31
CA ILE A 25 -1.68 1.09 9.45
C ILE A 25 -2.08 0.19 8.30
N ALA A 26 -1.91 0.69 7.06
CA ALA A 26 -2.09 -0.09 5.85
C ALA A 26 -0.75 -0.61 5.35
N PHE A 27 -0.74 -1.83 4.85
CA PHE A 27 0.40 -2.43 4.15
C PHE A 27 0.07 -2.55 2.67
N PHE A 28 0.90 -1.98 1.83
CA PHE A 28 0.72 -1.94 0.38
C PHE A 28 1.92 -2.60 -0.30
N PRO A 29 1.89 -3.92 -0.48
CA PRO A 29 3.01 -4.65 -1.09
C PRO A 29 2.87 -4.71 -2.60
N GLY A 30 4.00 -4.81 -3.29
CA GLY A 30 4.03 -5.01 -4.73
C GLY A 30 5.43 -5.16 -5.30
N LYS A 31 5.48 -5.55 -6.56
CA LYS A 31 6.73 -5.62 -7.34
C LYS A 31 7.23 -4.23 -7.71
N PHE A 32 6.33 -3.39 -8.15
CA PHE A 32 6.64 -2.03 -8.65
C PHE A 32 7.74 -2.05 -9.73
N GLN A 33 7.58 -2.89 -10.71
CA GLN A 33 8.52 -3.08 -11.84
C GLN A 33 7.88 -2.68 -13.18
N PRO A 34 7.75 -1.38 -13.49
CA PRO A 34 8.14 -0.23 -12.67
C PRO A 34 7.05 0.29 -11.76
N VAL A 35 7.37 1.29 -10.94
CA VAL A 35 6.37 2.13 -10.28
C VAL A 35 5.64 2.93 -11.36
N HIS A 36 4.32 2.99 -11.30
CA HIS A 36 3.52 3.71 -12.31
C HIS A 36 2.32 4.43 -11.69
N MET A 37 1.59 5.18 -12.50
CA MET A 37 0.48 6.00 -12.04
C MET A 37 -0.65 5.20 -11.39
N GLY A 38 -0.84 3.95 -11.80
CA GLY A 38 -1.82 3.06 -11.15
C GLY A 38 -1.52 2.85 -9.67
N HIS A 39 -0.26 2.68 -9.32
CA HIS A 39 0.17 2.56 -7.93
C HIS A 39 -0.08 3.85 -7.15
N ILE A 40 0.29 4.98 -7.72
CA ILE A 40 0.11 6.30 -7.09
C ILE A 40 -1.38 6.60 -6.90
N THR A 41 -2.21 6.34 -7.91
CA THR A 41 -3.66 6.52 -7.83
C THR A 41 -4.27 5.66 -6.72
N SER A 42 -3.85 4.40 -6.61
CA SER A 42 -4.31 3.50 -5.55
C SER A 42 -3.93 4.01 -4.17
N LEU A 43 -2.70 4.47 -4.00
CA LEU A 43 -2.24 5.04 -2.74
C LEU A 43 -3.01 6.30 -2.35
N MET A 44 -3.32 7.16 -3.32
CA MET A 44 -4.10 8.37 -3.07
C MET A 44 -5.55 8.05 -2.68
N LYS A 45 -6.14 7.00 -3.24
CA LYS A 45 -7.50 6.57 -2.87
C LYS A 45 -7.61 6.15 -1.41
N ILE A 46 -6.56 5.62 -0.82
CA ILE A 46 -6.58 5.13 0.56
C ILE A 46 -5.88 6.07 1.54
N TYR A 47 -5.28 7.14 1.07
CA TYR A 47 -4.39 8.01 1.87
C TYR A 47 -5.06 8.54 3.13
N ASP A 48 -6.29 9.02 3.04
CA ASP A 48 -7.00 9.60 4.18
C ASP A 48 -7.59 8.56 5.13
N ASP A 49 -7.63 7.29 4.72
CA ASP A 49 -8.23 6.21 5.51
C ASP A 49 -7.30 5.67 6.59
N TYR A 50 -6.00 5.94 6.50
CA TYR A 50 -4.98 5.38 7.38
C TYR A 50 -4.04 6.46 7.89
N ASP A 51 -3.45 6.23 9.07
CA ASP A 51 -2.44 7.14 9.63
C ASP A 51 -1.06 6.90 9.06
N LYS A 52 -0.80 5.67 8.69
CA LYS A 52 0.47 5.24 8.11
C LYS A 52 0.20 4.24 6.99
N ILE A 53 0.97 4.36 5.92
CA ILE A 53 0.95 3.41 4.81
C ILE A 53 2.37 2.88 4.62
N ILE A 54 2.53 1.58 4.77
CA ILE A 54 3.81 0.91 4.58
C ILE A 54 3.83 0.32 3.18
N ILE A 55 4.71 0.84 2.33
CA ILE A 55 4.92 0.33 0.98
C ILE A 55 5.96 -0.81 1.06
N GLY A 56 5.54 -2.01 0.71
CA GLY A 56 6.41 -3.20 0.71
C GLY A 56 6.92 -3.51 -0.69
N ILE A 57 8.23 -3.39 -0.89
CA ILE A 57 8.87 -3.58 -2.19
C ILE A 57 9.52 -4.96 -2.22
N THR A 58 9.06 -5.81 -3.15
CA THR A 58 9.52 -7.19 -3.26
C THR A 58 10.62 -7.37 -4.31
N SER A 59 11.33 -8.49 -4.25
CA SER A 59 12.50 -8.77 -5.09
C SER A 59 12.27 -9.90 -6.10
N ASP A 60 11.03 -10.07 -6.55
CA ASP A 60 10.72 -11.10 -7.53
C ASP A 60 10.94 -10.65 -8.98
N SER A 61 11.12 -11.62 -9.87
CA SER A 61 11.26 -11.38 -11.31
C SER A 61 9.97 -10.87 -11.95
N PRO A 62 10.05 -10.07 -13.01
CA PRO A 62 11.26 -9.56 -13.64
C PRO A 62 11.86 -8.36 -12.91
N ALA A 63 13.21 -8.28 -12.88
CA ALA A 63 13.93 -7.19 -12.21
C ALA A 63 14.34 -6.12 -13.23
N ILE A 64 13.51 -5.11 -13.43
CA ILE A 64 13.79 -3.96 -14.30
C ILE A 64 14.48 -2.85 -13.51
N LEU A 65 13.98 -2.59 -12.30
CA LEU A 65 14.52 -1.59 -11.40
C LEU A 65 15.01 -2.27 -10.11
N SER A 66 16.09 -1.75 -9.53
CA SER A 66 16.56 -2.18 -8.22
C SER A 66 15.56 -1.79 -7.12
N LEU A 67 15.69 -2.38 -5.95
CA LEU A 67 14.91 -1.99 -4.77
C LEU A 67 15.08 -0.50 -4.47
N GLN A 68 16.31 -0.03 -4.51
CA GLN A 68 16.64 1.37 -4.23
C GLN A 68 16.04 2.32 -5.27
N GLU A 69 16.12 1.99 -6.55
CA GLU A 69 15.54 2.82 -7.62
C GLU A 69 14.02 2.94 -7.47
N ARG A 70 13.34 1.85 -7.14
CA ARG A 70 11.89 1.85 -6.92
C ARG A 70 11.51 2.71 -5.72
N ARG A 71 12.24 2.61 -4.63
CA ARG A 71 12.08 3.46 -3.46
C ARG A 71 12.25 4.94 -3.79
N GLU A 72 13.30 5.27 -4.52
CA GLU A 72 13.59 6.65 -4.92
C GLU A 72 12.47 7.27 -5.75
N ILE A 73 11.87 6.50 -6.65
CA ILE A 73 10.72 6.96 -7.44
C ILE A 73 9.55 7.30 -6.52
N PHE A 74 9.20 6.41 -5.60
CA PHE A 74 8.14 6.68 -4.62
C PHE A 74 8.45 7.92 -3.79
N GLU A 75 9.66 8.03 -3.27
CA GLU A 75 10.07 9.16 -2.42
C GLU A 75 9.96 10.49 -3.16
N LYS A 76 10.33 10.54 -4.44
CA LYS A 76 10.18 11.76 -5.26
C LYS A 76 8.73 12.13 -5.50
N VAL A 77 7.90 11.17 -5.90
CA VAL A 77 6.50 11.42 -6.23
C VAL A 77 5.70 11.76 -4.98
N LEU A 78 5.99 11.09 -3.86
CA LEU A 78 5.24 11.21 -2.62
C LEU A 78 5.91 12.11 -1.58
N SER A 79 6.88 12.92 -1.98
CA SER A 79 7.73 13.73 -1.08
C SER A 79 6.97 14.69 -0.19
N LYS A 80 5.81 15.17 -0.62
CA LYS A 80 4.96 16.10 0.15
C LYS A 80 4.00 15.41 1.11
N PHE A 81 3.99 14.09 1.11
CA PHE A 81 3.10 13.28 1.95
C PHE A 81 3.91 12.59 3.05
N ASN A 82 3.44 12.66 4.28
CA ASN A 82 4.21 12.23 5.46
C ASN A 82 3.78 10.88 6.06
N LYS A 83 2.84 10.20 5.45
CA LYS A 83 2.30 8.92 5.98
C LYS A 83 3.03 7.68 5.48
N PHE A 84 3.91 7.80 4.47
CA PHE A 84 4.53 6.66 3.80
C PHE A 84 5.80 6.19 4.48
N LYS A 85 5.90 4.88 4.65
CA LYS A 85 7.11 4.16 5.09
C LYS A 85 7.41 3.08 4.07
N TYR A 86 8.67 2.67 3.98
CA TYR A 86 9.13 1.69 3.00
C TYR A 86 9.78 0.51 3.70
N VAL A 87 9.45 -0.70 3.26
CA VAL A 87 10.11 -1.92 3.70
C VAL A 87 10.51 -2.73 2.46
N PHE A 88 11.62 -3.43 2.55
CA PHE A 88 12.16 -4.24 1.47
C PHE A 88 12.14 -5.72 1.83
N PHE A 89 11.84 -6.54 0.84
CA PHE A 89 11.88 -8.00 0.98
C PHE A 89 12.83 -8.59 -0.07
N ASP A 90 13.63 -9.55 0.34
CA ASP A 90 14.60 -10.21 -0.55
C ASP A 90 13.97 -11.23 -1.49
N THR A 91 12.68 -11.48 -1.33
CA THR A 91 11.93 -12.48 -2.10
C THR A 91 10.60 -11.91 -2.55
N ALA A 92 9.86 -12.69 -3.35
CA ALA A 92 8.45 -12.44 -3.57
C ALA A 92 7.69 -12.55 -2.24
N LEU A 93 6.60 -11.77 -2.10
CA LEU A 93 5.82 -11.77 -0.87
C LEU A 93 5.32 -13.16 -0.48
N VAL A 94 4.82 -13.92 -1.46
CA VAL A 94 4.24 -15.26 -1.23
C VAL A 94 5.27 -16.30 -0.79
N ASP A 95 6.56 -16.03 -0.96
CA ASP A 95 7.64 -16.89 -0.54
C ASP A 95 8.06 -16.65 0.91
N ILE A 96 7.54 -15.62 1.55
CA ILE A 96 7.78 -15.34 2.96
C ILE A 96 6.93 -16.30 3.80
N LYS A 97 7.59 -17.27 4.43
CA LYS A 97 6.92 -18.29 5.25
C LYS A 97 6.77 -17.88 6.71
N ASP A 98 7.71 -17.10 7.21
CA ASP A 98 7.66 -16.56 8.57
C ASP A 98 7.03 -15.17 8.55
N LYS A 99 5.78 -15.09 8.98
CA LYS A 99 5.06 -13.81 9.02
C LYS A 99 5.63 -12.80 10.01
N ALA A 100 6.56 -13.20 10.89
CA ALA A 100 7.28 -12.26 11.74
C ALA A 100 8.20 -11.32 10.95
N ILE A 101 8.55 -11.68 9.70
CA ILE A 101 9.33 -10.83 8.78
C ILE A 101 8.48 -9.67 8.25
N LEU A 102 7.16 -9.86 8.18
CA LEU A 102 6.25 -8.81 7.73
C LEU A 102 6.19 -7.66 8.75
N PRO A 103 6.00 -6.41 8.30
CA PRO A 103 5.79 -5.31 9.23
C PRO A 103 4.48 -5.50 9.99
N LYS A 104 4.35 -4.83 11.11
CA LYS A 104 3.07 -4.79 11.84
C LYS A 104 2.14 -3.84 11.10
N PHE A 105 0.96 -4.32 10.75
CA PHE A 105 -0.08 -3.54 10.08
C PHE A 105 -1.47 -4.04 10.49
N ASP A 106 -2.47 -3.22 10.24
CA ASP A 106 -3.87 -3.57 10.52
C ASP A 106 -4.55 -4.23 9.32
N VAL A 107 -4.19 -3.80 8.12
CA VAL A 107 -4.81 -4.31 6.88
C VAL A 107 -3.82 -4.25 5.73
N CYS A 108 -3.84 -5.29 4.90
CA CYS A 108 -3.11 -5.29 3.63
C CYS A 108 -4.05 -4.82 2.52
N VAL A 109 -3.66 -3.77 1.81
CA VAL A 109 -4.42 -3.23 0.68
C VAL A 109 -3.78 -3.73 -0.61
N THR A 110 -4.54 -4.43 -1.42
CA THR A 110 -4.03 -5.04 -2.65
C THR A 110 -5.15 -5.28 -3.65
N GLY A 111 -4.83 -5.22 -4.92
CA GLY A 111 -5.71 -5.67 -6.00
C GLY A 111 -5.30 -7.02 -6.58
N ASN A 112 -4.27 -7.66 -6.03
CA ASN A 112 -3.73 -8.93 -6.54
C ASN A 112 -4.34 -10.12 -5.80
N PRO A 113 -5.09 -11.01 -6.51
CA PRO A 113 -5.71 -12.18 -5.88
C PRO A 113 -4.71 -13.12 -5.19
N ILE A 114 -3.48 -13.20 -5.70
CA ILE A 114 -2.42 -14.04 -5.11
C ILE A 114 -2.04 -13.51 -3.72
N VAL A 115 -1.93 -12.20 -3.58
CA VAL A 115 -1.63 -11.56 -2.30
C VAL A 115 -2.80 -11.72 -1.32
N VAL A 116 -4.04 -11.59 -1.80
CA VAL A 116 -5.25 -11.80 -0.98
C VAL A 116 -5.24 -13.22 -0.40
N ASP A 117 -4.97 -14.23 -1.25
CA ASP A 117 -4.92 -15.62 -0.83
C ASP A 117 -3.82 -15.88 0.20
N TYR A 118 -2.63 -15.34 -0.05
CA TYR A 118 -1.50 -15.41 0.89
C TYR A 118 -1.85 -14.82 2.26
N MET A 119 -2.49 -13.65 2.29
CA MET A 119 -2.88 -13.00 3.55
C MET A 119 -3.94 -13.81 4.30
N LYS A 120 -4.92 -14.37 3.58
CA LYS A 120 -5.93 -15.26 4.18
C LYS A 120 -5.31 -16.49 4.81
N LYS A 121 -4.37 -17.13 4.14
CA LYS A 121 -3.65 -18.30 4.68
C LYS A 121 -2.86 -17.98 5.94
N ASN A 122 -2.46 -16.74 6.11
CA ASN A 122 -1.71 -16.26 7.27
C ASN A 122 -2.59 -15.56 8.31
N ASN A 123 -3.93 -15.61 8.16
CA ASN A 123 -4.91 -14.98 9.05
C ASN A 123 -4.73 -13.47 9.18
N LEU A 124 -4.36 -12.80 8.08
CA LEU A 124 -4.16 -11.37 8.01
C LEU A 124 -5.30 -10.72 7.22
N LYS A 125 -5.74 -9.56 7.69
CA LYS A 125 -6.83 -8.80 7.05
C LYS A 125 -6.40 -8.21 5.72
N THR A 126 -7.32 -8.23 4.75
CA THR A 126 -7.13 -7.61 3.45
C THR A 126 -8.26 -6.65 3.10
N ARG A 127 -7.90 -5.61 2.36
CA ARG A 127 -8.84 -4.73 1.66
C ARG A 127 -8.51 -4.82 0.19
N ILE A 128 -9.47 -5.26 -0.61
CA ILE A 128 -9.29 -5.40 -2.06
C ILE A 128 -9.54 -4.04 -2.71
N LEU A 129 -8.56 -3.56 -3.46
CA LEU A 129 -8.66 -2.33 -4.20
C LEU A 129 -8.56 -2.65 -5.69
N SER A 130 -9.58 -2.28 -6.45
CA SER A 130 -9.60 -2.50 -7.89
C SER A 130 -8.47 -1.74 -8.57
N ARG A 131 -7.80 -2.40 -9.51
CA ARG A 131 -6.77 -1.75 -10.32
C ARG A 131 -7.39 -0.69 -11.21
N SER A 132 -6.68 0.42 -11.40
CA SER A 132 -7.07 1.44 -12.37
C SER A 132 -6.97 0.86 -13.78
N GLU A 133 -7.95 1.18 -14.62
CA GLU A 133 -7.97 0.76 -16.03
C GLU A 133 -7.27 1.80 -16.91
N GLY A 134 -6.67 1.34 -18.00
CA GLY A 134 -6.04 2.20 -18.98
C GLY A 134 -4.59 1.79 -19.28
N VAL A 135 -4.07 2.30 -20.39
CA VAL A 135 -2.70 2.02 -20.83
C VAL A 135 -1.71 2.64 -19.83
N GLY A 136 -0.74 1.85 -19.41
CA GLY A 136 0.29 2.29 -18.47
C GLY A 136 -0.10 2.15 -16.99
N TYR A 137 -1.26 1.55 -16.70
CA TYR A 137 -1.71 1.30 -15.33
C TYR A 137 -1.36 -0.10 -14.82
N SER A 138 -0.62 -0.89 -15.57
CA SER A 138 -0.10 -2.16 -15.09
C SER A 138 1.37 -2.30 -15.42
N GLY A 139 2.13 -2.96 -14.53
CA GLY A 139 3.53 -3.23 -14.78
C GLY A 139 3.74 -4.10 -16.02
N THR A 140 2.83 -5.04 -16.28
CA THR A 140 2.87 -5.92 -17.45
C THR A 140 2.73 -5.12 -18.75
N GLU A 141 1.79 -4.19 -18.82
CA GLU A 141 1.60 -3.32 -19.98
C GLU A 141 2.85 -2.47 -20.26
N ILE A 142 3.39 -1.84 -19.22
CA ILE A 142 4.57 -0.99 -19.32
C ILE A 142 5.79 -1.79 -19.77
N ARG A 143 6.01 -2.98 -19.22
CA ARG A 143 7.11 -3.85 -19.62
C ARG A 143 6.99 -4.30 -21.07
N SER A 144 5.78 -4.58 -21.52
CA SER A 144 5.50 -4.93 -22.93
C SER A 144 5.88 -3.79 -23.88
N ILE A 145 5.48 -2.57 -23.55
CA ILE A 145 5.84 -1.36 -24.34
C ILE A 145 7.35 -1.17 -24.38
N SER A 146 8.04 -1.33 -23.26
CA SER A 146 9.50 -1.21 -23.18
C SER A 146 10.21 -2.23 -24.06
N LYS A 147 9.74 -3.46 -24.11
CA LYS A 147 10.27 -4.50 -25.01
C LYS A 147 10.10 -4.16 -26.48
N ILE A 148 8.95 -3.60 -26.85
CA ILE A 148 8.70 -3.16 -28.25
C ILE A 148 9.67 -2.04 -28.62
N LYS A 149 9.92 -1.09 -27.73
CA LYS A 149 10.86 0.02 -27.97
C LYS A 149 12.32 -0.40 -28.03
N SER A 150 12.66 -1.55 -27.43
CA SER A 150 14.03 -2.08 -27.39
C SER A 150 14.44 -2.79 -28.69
N VAL A 151 13.50 -2.99 -29.57
CA VAL A 151 13.71 -3.58 -30.90
C VAL A 151 13.87 -2.50 -31.93
#